data_610d36c9270961cad377e67f1ba520aa
#
_entry.id   610d36c9270961cad377e67f1ba520aa
#
_cell.length_a   1.000
_cell.length_b   1.000
_cell.length_c   1.000
_cell.angle_alpha   90.00
_cell.angle_beta   90.00
_cell.angle_gamma   90.00
#
_symmetry.space_group_name_H-M   'P 1'
#
loop_
_entity.id
_entity.type
_entity.pdbx_description
1 polymer ?
#
loop_
_entity_poly.entity_id
_entity_poly.type
_entity_poly.pdbx_seq_one_letter_code
_entity_poly.pdbx_strand_id
1 'polypeptide(L)'
;AMRLGLAYEYDPYFSLSIALVDPLPHQLEAVYDYFIKLPRIRFLLADDPGAGKTIMAGLLLKELKIRGLVKRTLIVTPANLTFQWQRELKDKFRENFEIVRGDVLRANYGSNPWQDKSQVITSVSWVSRIDDARESLLRSQWDLVIVDEAHKMSAYSADKKTLAYQLGECLSDMTDHYLL
;
A
#
# COMPACT_ATOMS: atom_id res chain seq x y z
N ALA A 1 13.06 17.87 5.50
CA ALA A 1 13.68 16.62 5.02
C ALA A 1 15.02 16.34 5.68
N MET A 2 15.92 17.34 5.74
CA MET A 2 17.26 17.19 6.34
C MET A 2 17.25 16.86 7.84
N ARG A 3 16.34 17.48 8.63
CA ARG A 3 16.22 17.18 10.08
C ARG A 3 15.71 15.78 10.39
N LEU A 4 14.83 15.23 9.55
CA LEU A 4 14.31 13.86 9.73
C LEU A 4 15.37 12.80 9.40
N GLY A 5 16.20 13.04 8.36
CA GLY A 5 17.31 12.14 8.04
C GLY A 5 18.36 12.04 9.14
N LEU A 6 18.71 13.18 9.78
CA LEU A 6 19.62 13.20 10.92
C LEU A 6 19.04 12.48 12.15
N ALA A 7 17.76 12.65 12.44
CA ALA A 7 17.11 11.95 13.55
C ALA A 7 17.14 10.42 13.36
N TYR A 8 16.97 9.95 12.12
CA TYR A 8 17.04 8.53 11.80
C TYR A 8 18.44 7.92 12.01
N GLU A 9 19.51 8.66 11.76
CA GLU A 9 20.88 8.19 11.99
C GLU A 9 21.16 7.88 13.48
N TYR A 10 20.45 8.55 14.38
CA TYR A 10 20.61 8.38 15.84
C TYR A 10 19.56 7.46 16.48
N ASP A 11 18.40 7.31 15.86
CA ASP A 11 17.30 6.46 16.35
C ASP A 11 16.77 5.58 15.23
N PRO A 12 17.17 4.29 15.18
CA PRO A 12 16.68 3.35 14.16
C PRO A 12 15.17 3.08 14.25
N TYR A 13 14.53 3.43 15.35
CA TYR A 13 13.08 3.28 15.58
C TYR A 13 12.33 4.62 15.52
N PHE A 14 12.89 5.63 14.86
CA PHE A 14 12.32 6.98 14.80
C PHE A 14 10.89 6.98 14.25
N SER A 15 10.58 6.16 13.27
CA SER A 15 9.22 6.04 12.73
C SER A 15 8.21 5.58 13.78
N LEU A 16 8.64 4.67 14.67
CA LEU A 16 7.83 4.20 15.78
C LEU A 16 7.54 5.33 16.77
N SER A 17 8.55 6.16 17.05
CA SER A 17 8.42 7.30 17.98
C SER A 17 7.43 8.37 17.51
N ILE A 18 7.22 8.51 16.19
CA ILE A 18 6.26 9.46 15.62
C ILE A 18 4.91 8.84 15.28
N ALA A 19 4.78 7.53 15.31
CA ALA A 19 3.51 6.84 15.14
C ALA A 19 2.68 6.91 16.43
N LEU A 20 1.37 7.07 16.27
CA LEU A 20 0.42 7.13 17.39
C LEU A 20 -0.17 5.75 17.66
N VAL A 21 0.71 4.74 17.78
CA VAL A 21 0.34 3.33 17.99
C VAL A 21 1.29 2.67 18.97
N ASP A 22 0.77 1.69 19.70
CA ASP A 22 1.54 0.73 20.49
C ASP A 22 1.55 -0.62 19.75
N PRO A 23 2.52 -0.86 18.87
CA PRO A 23 2.55 -2.08 18.08
C PRO A 23 2.89 -3.29 18.93
N LEU A 24 2.34 -4.44 18.57
CA LEU A 24 2.65 -5.70 19.20
C LEU A 24 4.07 -6.17 18.83
N PRO A 25 4.75 -6.96 19.69
CA PRO A 25 6.12 -7.40 19.43
C PRO A 25 6.33 -8.05 18.06
N HIS A 26 5.41 -8.90 17.61
CA HIS A 26 5.50 -9.56 16.31
C HIS A 26 5.40 -8.57 15.12
N GLN A 27 4.68 -7.45 15.30
CA GLN A 27 4.57 -6.40 14.28
C GLN A 27 5.89 -5.64 14.13
N LEU A 28 6.56 -5.36 15.23
CA LEU A 28 7.89 -4.75 15.26
C LEU A 28 8.93 -5.67 14.62
N GLU A 29 8.94 -6.94 15.05
CA GLU A 29 9.84 -7.96 14.49
C GLU A 29 9.67 -8.07 12.97
N ALA A 30 8.43 -8.17 12.48
CA ALA A 30 8.17 -8.24 11.04
C ALA A 30 8.75 -7.04 10.27
N VAL A 31 8.55 -5.84 10.77
CA VAL A 31 9.01 -4.61 10.09
C VAL A 31 10.52 -4.44 10.22
N TYR A 32 11.07 -4.47 11.44
CA TYR A 32 12.46 -4.08 11.70
C TYR A 32 13.47 -5.21 11.53
N ASP A 33 13.09 -6.46 11.76
CA ASP A 33 14.00 -7.59 11.64
C ASP A 33 13.96 -8.26 10.27
N TYR A 34 12.83 -8.18 9.57
CA TYR A 34 12.69 -8.82 8.27
C TYR A 34 12.54 -7.81 7.13
N PHE A 35 11.48 -7.00 7.09
CA PHE A 35 11.14 -6.24 5.88
C PHE A 35 12.19 -5.18 5.51
N ILE A 36 12.62 -4.39 6.47
CA ILE A 36 13.52 -3.25 6.23
C ILE A 36 14.92 -3.67 5.77
N LYS A 37 15.34 -4.88 6.11
CA LYS A 37 16.67 -5.41 5.74
C LYS A 37 16.78 -5.89 4.29
N LEU A 38 15.65 -5.99 3.59
CA LEU A 38 15.61 -6.50 2.23
C LEU A 38 15.69 -5.39 1.18
N PRO A 39 16.46 -5.58 0.12
CA PRO A 39 16.53 -4.60 -0.97
C PRO A 39 15.21 -4.51 -1.75
N ARG A 40 14.44 -5.59 -1.77
CA ARG A 40 13.08 -5.67 -2.33
C ARG A 40 12.15 -6.35 -1.35
N ILE A 41 11.07 -5.68 -1.00
CA ILE A 41 10.07 -6.18 -0.08
C ILE A 41 8.97 -6.86 -0.88
N ARG A 42 8.90 -8.19 -0.80
CA ARG A 42 7.84 -9.00 -1.41
C ARG A 42 7.38 -10.03 -0.40
N PHE A 43 6.33 -9.66 0.35
CA PHE A 43 5.80 -10.49 1.44
C PHE A 43 4.29 -10.65 1.39
N LEU A 44 3.84 -11.79 1.87
CA LEU A 44 2.46 -12.05 2.21
C LEU A 44 2.28 -11.87 3.72
N LEU A 45 1.45 -10.91 4.13
CA LEU A 45 0.99 -10.79 5.50
C LEU A 45 -0.20 -11.72 5.72
N ALA A 46 0.09 -12.99 5.99
CA ALA A 46 -0.92 -13.99 6.32
C ALA A 46 -1.28 -13.91 7.79
N ASP A 47 -2.08 -12.92 8.16
CA ASP A 47 -2.55 -12.73 9.53
C ASP A 47 -4.07 -12.68 9.59
N ASP A 48 -4.64 -12.98 10.75
CA ASP A 48 -6.10 -12.98 10.93
C ASP A 48 -6.71 -11.60 10.69
N PRO A 49 -7.95 -11.53 10.18
CA PRO A 49 -8.68 -10.28 10.04
C PRO A 49 -8.74 -9.54 11.39
N GLY A 50 -8.22 -8.31 11.44
CA GLY A 50 -8.17 -7.50 12.66
C GLY A 50 -6.87 -7.59 13.47
N ALA A 51 -5.91 -8.45 13.12
CA ALA A 51 -4.63 -8.62 13.84
C ALA A 51 -3.61 -7.49 13.59
N GLY A 52 -4.04 -6.36 13.06
CA GLY A 52 -3.20 -5.18 12.95
C GLY A 52 -2.35 -5.10 11.68
N LYS A 53 -2.79 -5.71 10.57
CA LYS A 53 -2.15 -5.58 9.26
C LYS A 53 -1.93 -4.12 8.87
N THR A 54 -2.90 -3.25 9.11
CA THR A 54 -2.79 -1.81 8.87
C THR A 54 -1.66 -1.18 9.69
N ILE A 55 -1.40 -1.69 10.90
CA ILE A 55 -0.31 -1.20 11.75
C ILE A 55 1.03 -1.59 11.16
N MET A 56 1.23 -2.85 10.77
CA MET A 56 2.46 -3.31 10.13
C MET A 56 2.73 -2.56 8.83
N ALA A 57 1.70 -2.43 7.99
CA ALA A 57 1.79 -1.71 6.72
C ALA A 57 2.09 -0.22 6.94
N GLY A 58 1.47 0.42 7.92
CA GLY A 58 1.72 1.81 8.29
C GLY A 58 3.12 2.07 8.84
N LEU A 59 3.63 1.19 9.69
CA LEU A 59 5.02 1.25 10.19
C LEU A 59 6.02 1.09 9.04
N LEU A 60 5.82 0.09 8.18
CA LEU A 60 6.66 -0.15 7.02
C LEU A 60 6.66 1.06 6.08
N LEU A 61 5.49 1.60 5.77
CA LEU A 61 5.36 2.81 4.95
C LEU A 61 6.14 3.99 5.53
N LYS A 62 6.00 4.24 6.85
CA LYS A 62 6.72 5.31 7.55
C LYS A 62 8.23 5.15 7.43
N GLU A 63 8.73 3.95 7.73
CA GLU A 63 10.16 3.65 7.63
C GLU A 63 10.70 3.87 6.21
N LEU A 64 10.03 3.33 5.21
CA LEU A 64 10.46 3.45 3.82
C LEU A 64 10.43 4.91 3.34
N LYS A 65 9.46 5.71 3.79
CA LYS A 65 9.40 7.14 3.48
C LYS A 65 10.53 7.93 4.14
N ILE A 66 10.82 7.67 5.41
CA ILE A 66 11.91 8.34 6.14
C ILE A 66 13.26 8.02 5.52
N ARG A 67 13.45 6.78 5.09
CA ARG A 67 14.65 6.33 4.37
C ARG A 67 14.75 6.88 2.93
N GLY A 68 13.70 7.54 2.44
CA GLY A 68 13.65 8.09 1.08
C GLY A 68 13.46 7.03 -0.02
N LEU A 69 13.10 5.79 0.35
CA LEU A 69 12.93 4.67 -0.58
C LEU A 69 11.55 4.66 -1.24
N VAL A 70 10.55 5.27 -0.62
CA VAL A 70 9.17 5.30 -1.11
C VAL A 70 8.64 6.73 -1.11
N LYS A 71 8.15 7.16 -2.26
CA LYS A 71 7.47 8.44 -2.47
C LYS A 71 6.01 8.23 -2.87
N ARG A 72 5.75 7.19 -3.65
CA ARG A 72 4.43 6.90 -4.20
C ARG A 72 3.93 5.54 -3.72
N THR A 73 2.77 5.54 -3.07
CA THR A 73 2.18 4.33 -2.48
C THR A 73 0.76 4.12 -2.96
N LEU A 74 0.50 2.91 -3.43
CA LEU A 74 -0.82 2.43 -3.80
C LEU A 74 -1.28 1.37 -2.79
N ILE A 75 -2.51 1.51 -2.31
CA ILE A 75 -3.19 0.48 -1.50
C ILE A 75 -4.42 0.00 -2.27
N VAL A 76 -4.49 -1.30 -2.48
CA VAL A 76 -5.62 -1.98 -3.13
C VAL A 76 -6.31 -2.86 -2.10
N THR A 77 -7.57 -2.60 -1.81
CA THR A 77 -8.32 -3.24 -0.72
C THR A 77 -9.76 -3.54 -1.15
N PRO A 78 -10.48 -4.41 -0.46
CA PRO A 78 -11.93 -4.53 -0.64
C PRO A 78 -12.66 -3.19 -0.48
N ALA A 79 -13.71 -2.98 -1.27
CA ALA A 79 -14.41 -1.68 -1.34
C ALA A 79 -14.93 -1.19 0.02
N ASN A 80 -15.36 -2.10 0.88
CA ASN A 80 -15.86 -1.80 2.23
C ASN A 80 -14.77 -1.41 3.22
N LEU A 81 -13.48 -1.65 2.91
CA LEU A 81 -12.34 -1.35 3.79
C LEU A 81 -11.59 -0.07 3.39
N THR A 82 -11.90 0.53 2.23
CA THR A 82 -11.17 1.72 1.74
C THR A 82 -11.16 2.88 2.73
N PHE A 83 -12.31 3.20 3.33
CA PHE A 83 -12.41 4.27 4.33
C PHE A 83 -11.77 3.92 5.66
N GLN A 84 -11.81 2.65 6.06
CA GLN A 84 -11.14 2.18 7.27
C GLN A 84 -9.63 2.37 7.14
N TRP A 85 -9.03 1.92 6.03
CA TRP A 85 -7.61 2.11 5.73
C TRP A 85 -7.22 3.57 5.73
N GLN A 86 -7.99 4.43 5.04
CA GLN A 86 -7.75 5.87 5.00
C GLN A 86 -7.72 6.49 6.40
N ARG A 87 -8.74 6.17 7.21
CA ARG A 87 -8.86 6.71 8.57
C ARG A 87 -7.74 6.21 9.47
N GLU A 88 -7.44 4.91 9.47
CA GLU A 88 -6.40 4.35 10.32
C GLU A 88 -5.01 4.91 9.98
N LEU A 89 -4.67 5.04 8.70
CA LEU A 89 -3.41 5.63 8.29
C LEU A 89 -3.30 7.10 8.68
N LYS A 90 -4.40 7.85 8.59
CA LYS A 90 -4.43 9.24 9.02
C LYS A 90 -4.28 9.37 10.54
N ASP A 91 -5.09 8.65 11.30
CA ASP A 91 -5.18 8.80 12.75
C ASP A 91 -3.93 8.26 13.46
N LYS A 92 -3.43 7.11 13.02
CA LYS A 92 -2.31 6.39 13.67
C LYS A 92 -0.94 6.82 13.14
N PHE A 93 -0.84 7.16 11.86
CA PHE A 93 0.44 7.42 11.18
C PHE A 93 0.56 8.83 10.61
N ARG A 94 -0.50 9.64 10.66
CA ARG A 94 -0.57 10.98 10.06
C ARG A 94 -0.27 10.96 8.56
N GLU A 95 -0.69 9.86 7.88
CA GLU A 95 -0.54 9.70 6.45
C GLU A 95 -1.88 9.97 5.76
N ASN A 96 -1.86 10.89 4.79
CA ASN A 96 -3.05 11.28 4.05
C ASN A 96 -3.10 10.54 2.73
N PHE A 97 -4.07 9.65 2.59
CA PHE A 97 -4.37 8.92 1.37
C PHE A 97 -5.63 9.44 0.71
N GLU A 98 -5.65 9.50 -0.61
CA GLU A 98 -6.84 9.82 -1.38
C GLU A 98 -7.50 8.53 -1.90
N ILE A 99 -8.82 8.44 -1.78
CA ILE A 99 -9.58 7.31 -2.34
C ILE A 99 -9.93 7.64 -3.78
N VAL A 100 -9.41 6.85 -4.73
CA VAL A 100 -9.72 6.98 -6.16
C VAL A 100 -10.72 5.92 -6.58
N ARG A 101 -11.82 6.38 -7.17
CA ARG A 101 -12.93 5.60 -7.71
C ARG A 101 -13.59 6.37 -8.86
N GLY A 102 -14.75 5.87 -9.34
CA GLY A 102 -15.35 6.30 -10.60
C GLY A 102 -15.71 7.78 -10.71
N ASP A 103 -16.03 8.44 -9.62
CA ASP A 103 -16.28 9.89 -9.57
C ASP A 103 -15.01 10.69 -9.83
N VAL A 104 -13.90 10.29 -9.21
CA VAL A 104 -12.58 10.92 -9.41
C VAL A 104 -12.08 10.71 -10.83
N LEU A 105 -12.24 9.50 -11.38
CA LEU A 105 -11.83 9.20 -12.76
C LEU A 105 -12.59 10.06 -13.79
N ARG A 106 -13.89 10.20 -13.59
CA ARG A 106 -14.74 11.04 -14.47
C ARG A 106 -14.42 12.53 -14.37
N ALA A 107 -14.12 13.02 -13.17
CA ALA A 107 -13.77 14.42 -12.95
C ALA A 107 -12.43 14.81 -13.60
N ASN A 108 -11.55 13.85 -13.84
CA ASN A 108 -10.21 14.05 -14.41
C ASN A 108 -10.12 13.53 -15.86
N TYR A 109 -11.17 13.68 -16.63
CA TYR A 109 -11.20 13.23 -18.02
C TYR A 109 -10.08 13.90 -18.85
N GLY A 110 -9.22 13.10 -19.48
CA GLY A 110 -8.08 13.59 -20.26
C GLY A 110 -6.75 13.70 -19.50
N SER A 111 -6.73 13.46 -18.18
CA SER A 111 -5.52 13.31 -17.37
C SER A 111 -5.49 11.94 -16.69
N ASN A 112 -4.30 11.51 -16.22
CA ASN A 112 -4.18 10.28 -15.43
C ASN A 112 -4.28 10.64 -13.94
N PRO A 113 -5.44 10.44 -13.28
CA PRO A 113 -5.64 10.84 -11.87
C PRO A 113 -4.74 10.07 -10.90
N TRP A 114 -4.19 8.94 -11.32
CA TRP A 114 -3.24 8.18 -10.53
C TRP A 114 -1.85 8.83 -10.50
N GLN A 115 -1.46 9.46 -11.61
CA GLN A 115 -0.12 10.04 -11.76
C GLN A 115 0.10 11.27 -10.88
N ASP A 116 -0.94 12.05 -10.66
CA ASP A 116 -0.87 13.31 -9.91
C ASP A 116 -0.89 13.10 -8.39
N LYS A 117 -1.20 11.88 -7.93
CA LYS A 117 -1.38 11.55 -6.52
C LYS A 117 -0.28 10.64 -6.02
N SER A 118 0.33 11.00 -4.89
CA SER A 118 1.42 10.22 -4.31
C SER A 118 0.96 9.09 -3.37
N GLN A 119 -0.22 9.22 -2.77
CA GLN A 119 -0.76 8.24 -1.82
C GLN A 119 -2.22 7.95 -2.13
N VAL A 120 -2.50 6.76 -2.64
CA VAL A 120 -3.81 6.39 -3.16
C VAL A 120 -4.31 5.09 -2.56
N ILE A 121 -5.59 5.06 -2.24
CA ILE A 121 -6.35 3.85 -1.91
C ILE A 121 -7.39 3.63 -3.01
N THR A 122 -7.53 2.41 -3.47
CA THR A 122 -8.59 2.02 -4.41
C THR A 122 -9.15 0.65 -4.07
N SER A 123 -10.30 0.29 -4.67
CA SER A 123 -10.86 -1.03 -4.47
C SER A 123 -10.54 -1.98 -5.60
N VAL A 124 -10.15 -3.21 -5.23
CA VAL A 124 -9.86 -4.28 -6.19
C VAL A 124 -11.05 -4.57 -7.11
N SER A 125 -12.26 -4.60 -6.55
CA SER A 125 -13.48 -4.90 -7.30
C SER A 125 -13.83 -3.84 -8.33
N TRP A 126 -13.49 -2.58 -8.07
CA TRP A 126 -13.74 -1.50 -9.02
C TRP A 126 -12.65 -1.43 -10.09
N VAL A 127 -11.38 -1.36 -9.69
CA VAL A 127 -10.28 -1.15 -10.64
C VAL A 127 -10.07 -2.35 -11.57
N SER A 128 -10.38 -3.57 -11.12
CA SER A 128 -10.25 -4.75 -11.97
C SER A 128 -11.33 -4.84 -13.07
N ARG A 129 -12.50 -4.23 -12.84
CA ARG A 129 -13.66 -4.32 -13.77
C ARG A 129 -13.73 -3.16 -14.77
N ILE A 130 -13.13 -2.02 -14.44
CA ILE A 130 -13.17 -0.83 -15.30
C ILE A 130 -11.86 -0.75 -16.07
N ASP A 131 -11.92 -1.02 -17.38
CA ASP A 131 -10.74 -1.10 -18.24
C ASP A 131 -9.92 0.19 -18.24
N ASP A 132 -10.57 1.35 -18.40
CA ASP A 132 -9.90 2.66 -18.36
C ASP A 132 -9.19 2.92 -17.02
N ALA A 133 -9.82 2.52 -15.92
CA ALA A 133 -9.22 2.65 -14.58
C ALA A 133 -8.01 1.74 -14.43
N ARG A 134 -8.12 0.50 -14.84
CA ARG A 134 -7.05 -0.49 -14.80
C ARG A 134 -5.87 -0.09 -15.67
N GLU A 135 -6.12 0.27 -16.94
CA GLU A 135 -5.07 0.68 -17.87
C GLU A 135 -4.35 1.95 -17.42
N SER A 136 -5.09 2.95 -16.96
CA SER A 136 -4.48 4.19 -16.46
C SER A 136 -3.70 3.98 -15.17
N LEU A 137 -4.16 3.08 -14.29
CA LEU A 137 -3.42 2.69 -13.09
C LEU A 137 -2.10 2.01 -13.45
N LEU A 138 -2.13 1.06 -14.39
CA LEU A 138 -0.94 0.30 -14.81
C LEU A 138 0.07 1.15 -15.61
N ARG A 139 -0.34 2.31 -16.13
CA ARG A 139 0.57 3.30 -16.73
C ARG A 139 1.23 4.21 -15.71
N SER A 140 0.76 4.23 -14.47
CA SER A 140 1.37 5.01 -13.39
C SER A 140 2.45 4.20 -12.67
N GLN A 141 3.42 4.89 -12.09
CA GLN A 141 4.51 4.25 -11.37
C GLN A 141 4.28 4.34 -9.86
N TRP A 142 4.54 3.23 -9.16
CA TRP A 142 4.40 3.12 -7.72
C TRP A 142 5.66 2.53 -7.11
N ASP A 143 6.12 3.11 -6.00
CA ASP A 143 7.29 2.61 -5.29
C ASP A 143 6.90 1.48 -4.32
N LEU A 144 5.72 1.58 -3.72
CA LEU A 144 5.14 0.56 -2.83
C LEU A 144 3.70 0.28 -3.21
N VAL A 145 3.38 -1.00 -3.37
CA VAL A 145 2.00 -1.48 -3.52
C VAL A 145 1.65 -2.40 -2.35
N ILE A 146 0.54 -2.11 -1.69
CA ILE A 146 -0.02 -2.92 -0.62
C ILE A 146 -1.37 -3.45 -1.10
N VAL A 147 -1.55 -4.77 -1.02
CA VAL A 147 -2.81 -5.43 -1.38
C VAL A 147 -3.39 -6.13 -0.15
N ASP A 148 -4.51 -5.64 0.31
CA ASP A 148 -5.25 -6.26 1.40
C ASP A 148 -6.22 -7.33 0.87
N GLU A 149 -6.39 -8.42 1.62
CA GLU A 149 -7.23 -9.55 1.22
C GLU A 149 -6.78 -10.19 -0.12
N ALA A 150 -5.48 -10.34 -0.30
CA ALA A 150 -4.85 -10.82 -1.54
C ALA A 150 -5.40 -12.18 -2.01
N HIS A 151 -5.94 -13.01 -1.10
CA HIS A 151 -6.61 -14.26 -1.46
C HIS A 151 -7.79 -14.05 -2.42
N LYS A 152 -8.44 -12.89 -2.38
CA LYS A 152 -9.50 -12.52 -3.33
C LYS A 152 -8.98 -12.25 -4.75
N MET A 153 -7.67 -12.06 -4.89
CA MET A 153 -6.97 -11.95 -6.17
C MET A 153 -6.45 -13.32 -6.65
N SER A 154 -6.62 -14.40 -5.89
CA SER A 154 -6.19 -15.73 -6.31
C SER A 154 -7.08 -16.30 -7.42
N ALA A 155 -6.48 -17.11 -8.29
CA ALA A 155 -7.24 -17.86 -9.30
C ALA A 155 -7.91 -19.07 -8.63
N TYR A 156 -9.25 -19.07 -8.61
CA TYR A 156 -10.02 -20.21 -8.11
C TYR A 156 -10.06 -21.42 -9.07
N SER A 157 -9.55 -21.28 -10.27
CA SER A 157 -9.47 -22.39 -11.25
C SER A 157 -8.27 -22.21 -12.16
N ALA A 158 -7.62 -23.32 -12.49
CA ALA A 158 -6.44 -23.37 -13.37
C ALA A 158 -6.70 -22.82 -14.79
N ASP A 159 -7.97 -22.78 -15.22
CA ASP A 159 -8.35 -22.44 -16.60
C ASP A 159 -8.83 -20.99 -16.79
N LYS A 160 -9.10 -20.22 -15.72
CA LYS A 160 -9.56 -18.83 -15.85
C LYS A 160 -8.92 -17.95 -14.77
N LYS A 161 -7.89 -17.20 -15.15
CA LYS A 161 -7.39 -16.09 -14.34
C LYS A 161 -8.48 -15.03 -14.20
N THR A 162 -8.85 -14.70 -12.96
CA THR A 162 -9.81 -13.62 -12.71
C THR A 162 -9.18 -12.26 -13.08
N LEU A 163 -10.00 -11.26 -13.36
CA LEU A 163 -9.51 -9.88 -13.61
C LEU A 163 -8.70 -9.35 -12.41
N ALA A 164 -9.10 -9.71 -11.19
CA ALA A 164 -8.38 -9.35 -9.98
C ALA A 164 -7.00 -10.02 -9.90
N TYR A 165 -6.89 -11.29 -10.31
CA TYR A 165 -5.60 -11.99 -10.38
C TYR A 165 -4.65 -11.35 -11.39
N GLN A 166 -5.15 -11.05 -12.60
CA GLN A 166 -4.36 -10.37 -13.64
C GLN A 166 -3.86 -9.00 -13.17
N LEU A 167 -4.71 -8.23 -12.49
CA LEU A 167 -4.32 -6.98 -11.88
C LEU A 167 -3.19 -7.18 -10.86
N GLY A 168 -3.29 -8.19 -10.00
CA GLY A 168 -2.27 -8.51 -9.01
C GLY A 168 -0.93 -8.87 -9.64
N GLU A 169 -0.91 -9.69 -10.70
CA GLU A 169 0.31 -9.99 -11.47
C GLU A 169 0.94 -8.71 -12.03
N CYS A 170 0.16 -7.89 -12.74
CA CYS A 170 0.67 -6.65 -13.34
C CYS A 170 1.22 -5.68 -12.28
N LEU A 171 0.52 -5.50 -11.15
CA LEU A 171 0.99 -4.65 -10.05
C LEU A 171 2.28 -5.17 -9.43
N SER A 172 2.40 -6.50 -9.28
CA SER A 172 3.62 -7.12 -8.78
C SER A 172 4.81 -6.88 -9.70
N ASP A 173 4.62 -6.93 -11.01
CA ASP A 173 5.71 -6.78 -11.98
C ASP A 173 6.19 -5.32 -12.09
N MET A 174 5.33 -4.35 -11.83
CA MET A 174 5.61 -2.93 -12.02
C MET A 174 6.20 -2.22 -10.79
N THR A 175 6.32 -2.87 -9.65
CA THR A 175 6.82 -2.25 -8.41
C THR A 175 7.93 -3.06 -7.75
N ASP A 176 8.89 -2.38 -7.11
CA ASP A 176 9.95 -3.02 -6.34
C ASP A 176 9.46 -3.53 -4.98
N HIS A 177 8.55 -2.81 -4.34
CA HIS A 177 8.03 -3.18 -3.03
C HIS A 177 6.54 -3.55 -3.11
N TYR A 178 6.24 -4.81 -2.86
CA TYR A 178 4.90 -5.38 -2.97
C TYR A 178 4.53 -6.17 -1.71
N LEU A 179 3.49 -5.72 -1.01
CA LEU A 179 2.98 -6.32 0.22
C LEU A 179 1.57 -6.87 -0.02
N LEU A 180 1.32 -8.14 0.33
CA LEU A 180 0.05 -8.84 0.19
C LEU A 180 -0.59 -9.09 1.55
#